data_74c24806b996523720274ba0180ee138
#
_entry.id   74c24806b996523720274ba0180ee138
#
_cell.length_a   1.000
_cell.length_b   1.000
_cell.length_c   1.000
_cell.angle_alpha   90.00
_cell.angle_beta   90.00
_cell.angle_gamma   90.00
#
_symmetry.space_group_name_H-M   'P 1'
#
loop_
_entity.id
_entity.type
_entity.pdbx_description
1 polymer ?
#
loop_
_entity_poly.entity_id
_entity_poly.type
_entity_poly.pdbx_seq_one_letter_code
_entity_poly.pdbx_strand_id
1 'polypeptide(L)'
;MKHLKNRKTESTGAYHHPVLRFALFLLIAFLSFGTTFAQNSTIKVNGTVVDENGDVIIGANISVVGGTASTVTNIEGKFSIQVKENSLIRVSFIGYKAQNVRIDKNKKDIKVTLAEDTKKLDEVVVTALGISRDAKSLGYARQSIDIGTTTEVRDANLLNMLSGKVSGVQFISAGGPTSSTRVVIRGNNSLTGNNQPLYVIDGIPIMNEMGEVDDMDYGNAANNINPDDIESIEVLKGANAAALYGSDGANGVILITTKKASRKAGLGVSYGFNMMFNTLYQYPMYQNVYGSGNAGQLHTGINTYDKSWYDPSLPYGIANLTTDYSQLCFGMPMLGFDVIGRNGQVKKYVPGDNNISGLYQTGYMMTNSVSIDKVAEIASIRFSYTNTHGNDILEGFNERDRHAFNLRTTMKLKKWLSIDVNTRYTIDNVDNRAFRNNSNRNPIYMLTQVPRDASYEELSDYKNPDGTPHSFRGFQNPYWSMHETSNADTKQWFFGDITLNFDLYKGLRLRLRGATDI
;
A
#
# COMPACT_ATOMS: atom_id res chain seq x y z
N MET A 1 23.31 11.34 -37.38
CA MET A 1 23.24 9.93 -37.83
C MET A 1 24.58 9.18 -37.76
N LYS A 2 25.46 9.39 -36.75
CA LYS A 2 26.73 8.64 -36.63
C LYS A 2 27.29 8.50 -35.20
N HIS A 3 26.54 8.79 -34.18
CA HIS A 3 27.04 8.69 -32.78
C HIS A 3 26.25 7.76 -31.84
N LEU A 4 25.27 7.00 -32.32
CA LEU A 4 24.50 6.06 -31.51
C LEU A 4 24.73 4.57 -31.85
N LYS A 5 25.87 4.23 -32.50
CA LYS A 5 26.16 2.85 -32.92
C LYS A 5 27.36 2.17 -32.27
N ASN A 6 27.93 2.73 -31.18
CA ASN A 6 29.10 2.13 -30.54
C ASN A 6 28.97 1.96 -29.02
N ARG A 7 27.85 1.35 -28.56
CA ARG A 7 27.77 0.82 -27.18
C ARG A 7 26.97 -0.49 -27.08
N LYS A 8 27.09 -1.36 -28.05
CA LYS A 8 26.59 -2.74 -27.95
C LYS A 8 27.53 -3.70 -28.66
N THR A 9 28.69 -3.90 -28.15
CA THR A 9 29.48 -5.12 -28.31
C THR A 9 30.65 -5.02 -27.36
N GLU A 10 30.45 -5.46 -26.14
CA GLU A 10 31.52 -6.07 -25.37
C GLU A 10 30.90 -6.76 -24.14
N SER A 11 31.24 -7.98 -24.10
CA SER A 11 31.28 -8.99 -23.06
C SER A 11 29.99 -9.80 -22.79
N THR A 12 29.70 -10.73 -23.69
CA THR A 12 29.22 -12.06 -23.28
C THR A 12 30.39 -12.82 -22.68
N GLY A 13 30.91 -12.36 -21.57
CA GLY A 13 31.72 -13.15 -20.67
C GLY A 13 30.81 -14.03 -19.87
N ALA A 14 30.77 -15.33 -20.19
CA ALA A 14 30.18 -16.34 -19.35
C ALA A 14 30.88 -16.32 -17.99
N TYR A 15 30.36 -15.57 -17.03
CA TYR A 15 30.77 -15.65 -15.64
C TYR A 15 30.31 -17.02 -15.10
N HIS A 16 31.24 -17.99 -15.16
CA HIS A 16 31.14 -19.22 -14.39
C HIS A 16 31.18 -18.84 -12.90
N HIS A 17 30.05 -18.61 -12.29
CA HIS A 17 29.95 -18.47 -10.83
C HIS A 17 30.02 -19.85 -10.17
N PRO A 18 31.20 -20.27 -9.66
CA PRO A 18 31.35 -21.54 -8.94
C PRO A 18 30.46 -21.57 -7.69
N VAL A 19 30.16 -20.40 -7.12
CA VAL A 19 29.27 -20.24 -5.96
C VAL A 19 27.84 -20.62 -6.27
N LEU A 20 27.32 -20.30 -7.46
CA LEU A 20 25.95 -20.65 -7.86
C LEU A 20 25.80 -22.16 -8.10
N ARG A 21 26.84 -22.80 -8.64
CA ARG A 21 26.89 -24.28 -8.80
C ARG A 21 27.03 -24.99 -7.47
N PHE A 22 27.79 -24.43 -6.53
CA PHE A 22 27.93 -24.97 -5.18
C PHE A 22 26.62 -24.79 -4.37
N ALA A 23 25.94 -23.67 -4.50
CA ALA A 23 24.63 -23.44 -3.89
C ALA A 23 23.55 -24.37 -4.47
N LEU A 24 23.57 -24.62 -5.79
CA LEU A 24 22.65 -25.55 -6.44
C LEU A 24 22.95 -27.00 -6.02
N PHE A 25 24.23 -27.37 -5.85
CA PHE A 25 24.65 -28.69 -5.38
C PHE A 25 24.25 -28.93 -3.92
N LEU A 26 24.38 -27.90 -3.06
CA LEU A 26 23.90 -27.92 -1.67
C LEU A 26 22.38 -28.03 -1.61
N LEU A 27 21.65 -27.36 -2.48
CA LEU A 27 20.19 -27.44 -2.56
C LEU A 27 19.72 -28.83 -3.00
N ILE A 28 20.40 -29.44 -3.97
CA ILE A 28 20.11 -30.79 -4.44
C ILE A 28 20.51 -31.82 -3.38
N ALA A 29 21.63 -31.64 -2.68
CA ALA A 29 22.05 -32.49 -1.57
C ALA A 29 21.07 -32.41 -0.38
N PHE A 30 20.50 -31.23 -0.10
CA PHE A 30 19.47 -31.07 0.93
C PHE A 30 18.13 -31.73 0.56
N LEU A 31 17.78 -31.75 -0.72
CA LEU A 31 16.60 -32.44 -1.25
C LEU A 31 16.77 -33.99 -1.31
N SER A 32 18.02 -34.50 -1.22
CA SER A 32 18.32 -35.91 -1.29
C SER A 32 18.35 -36.62 0.08
N PHE A 33 18.18 -35.91 1.19
CA PHE A 33 17.98 -36.52 2.50
C PHE A 33 16.59 -37.15 2.54
N GLY A 34 16.57 -38.38 2.06
CA GLY A 34 15.41 -39.22 1.93
C GLY A 34 14.62 -39.31 3.21
N THR A 35 13.35 -39.05 3.08
CA THR A 35 12.31 -39.34 4.05
C THR A 35 12.33 -40.85 4.35
N THR A 36 12.97 -41.23 5.45
CA THR A 36 12.67 -42.50 6.08
C THR A 36 11.25 -42.44 6.62
N PHE A 37 10.30 -42.98 5.87
CA PHE A 37 8.95 -43.24 6.35
C PHE A 37 9.03 -44.31 7.46
N ALA A 38 9.11 -43.83 8.70
CA ALA A 38 8.77 -44.68 9.83
C ALA A 38 7.26 -44.98 9.70
N GLN A 39 6.90 -46.24 9.49
CA GLN A 39 5.53 -46.74 9.51
C GLN A 39 4.98 -46.53 10.94
N ASN A 40 4.39 -45.38 11.19
CA ASN A 40 3.69 -45.13 12.44
C ASN A 40 2.26 -45.69 12.33
N SER A 41 1.96 -46.68 13.18
CA SER A 41 0.59 -47.20 13.32
C SER A 41 -0.37 -46.08 13.67
N THR A 42 -1.29 -45.76 12.75
CA THR A 42 -2.38 -44.83 13.01
C THR A 42 -3.59 -45.62 13.51
N ILE A 43 -4.28 -45.09 14.49
CA ILE A 43 -5.54 -45.58 15.03
C ILE A 43 -6.69 -44.69 14.60
N LYS A 44 -7.83 -45.28 14.23
CA LYS A 44 -9.05 -44.55 13.94
C LYS A 44 -9.79 -44.32 15.25
N VAL A 45 -10.04 -43.05 15.57
CA VAL A 45 -10.76 -42.61 16.74
C VAL A 45 -12.07 -41.99 16.30
N ASN A 46 -13.18 -42.46 16.87
CA ASN A 46 -14.49 -41.86 16.72
C ASN A 46 -14.87 -41.13 18.01
N GLY A 47 -15.75 -40.16 17.91
CA GLY A 47 -16.23 -39.48 19.11
C GLY A 47 -17.41 -38.57 18.82
N THR A 48 -17.98 -38.08 19.91
CA THR A 48 -19.11 -37.15 19.88
C THR A 48 -18.78 -35.92 20.72
N VAL A 49 -19.06 -34.75 20.19
CA VAL A 49 -18.86 -33.47 20.90
C VAL A 49 -20.21 -32.93 21.33
N VAL A 50 -20.38 -32.65 22.61
CA VAL A 50 -21.57 -32.09 23.21
C VAL A 50 -21.24 -30.87 24.07
N ASP A 51 -22.23 -30.07 24.40
CA ASP A 51 -22.16 -29.02 25.40
C ASP A 51 -22.45 -29.53 26.84
N GLU A 52 -22.44 -28.63 27.82
CA GLU A 52 -22.72 -28.96 29.23
C GLU A 52 -24.17 -29.43 29.45
N ASN A 53 -25.09 -29.09 28.55
CA ASN A 53 -26.50 -29.48 28.60
C ASN A 53 -26.71 -30.87 27.94
N GLY A 54 -25.70 -31.38 27.23
CA GLY A 54 -25.77 -32.64 26.50
C GLY A 54 -26.18 -32.48 25.04
N ASP A 55 -26.41 -31.25 24.56
CA ASP A 55 -26.74 -30.95 23.19
C ASP A 55 -25.53 -31.13 22.27
N VAL A 56 -25.72 -31.67 21.07
CA VAL A 56 -24.66 -31.97 20.12
C VAL A 56 -24.10 -30.69 19.47
N ILE A 57 -22.78 -30.58 19.40
CA ILE A 57 -22.11 -29.45 18.76
C ILE A 57 -21.75 -29.83 17.32
N ILE A 58 -22.42 -29.21 16.37
CA ILE A 58 -22.21 -29.40 14.92
C ILE A 58 -21.10 -28.48 14.42
N GLY A 59 -20.17 -29.00 13.61
CA GLY A 59 -19.09 -28.18 13.04
C GLY A 59 -17.94 -27.90 14.01
N ALA A 60 -17.87 -28.57 15.18
CA ALA A 60 -16.70 -28.47 16.06
C ALA A 60 -15.44 -28.96 15.34
N ASN A 61 -14.36 -28.22 15.45
CA ASN A 61 -13.08 -28.57 14.84
C ASN A 61 -12.26 -29.46 15.76
N ILE A 62 -11.80 -30.60 15.23
CA ILE A 62 -10.91 -31.55 15.92
C ILE A 62 -9.59 -31.57 15.16
N SER A 63 -8.52 -31.21 15.82
CA SER A 63 -7.16 -31.18 15.21
C SER A 63 -6.13 -31.89 16.11
N VAL A 64 -5.15 -32.52 15.48
CA VAL A 64 -4.03 -33.14 16.21
C VAL A 64 -3.04 -32.05 16.61
N VAL A 65 -2.71 -31.92 17.88
CA VAL A 65 -1.72 -30.95 18.36
C VAL A 65 -0.33 -31.36 17.87
N GLY A 66 0.29 -30.48 17.07
CA GLY A 66 1.59 -30.75 16.46
C GLY A 66 1.55 -31.65 15.21
N GLY A 67 0.35 -31.92 14.67
CA GLY A 67 0.13 -32.68 13.42
C GLY A 67 -0.72 -31.94 12.41
N THR A 68 -0.87 -32.50 11.21
CA THR A 68 -1.66 -31.91 10.10
C THR A 68 -3.06 -32.50 9.99
N ALA A 69 -3.38 -33.58 10.71
CA ALA A 69 -4.70 -34.21 10.65
C ALA A 69 -5.75 -33.40 11.39
N SER A 70 -6.86 -33.10 10.70
CA SER A 70 -8.03 -32.42 11.28
C SER A 70 -9.32 -32.95 10.68
N THR A 71 -10.41 -32.81 11.42
CA THR A 71 -11.78 -33.15 10.99
C THR A 71 -12.77 -32.23 11.71
N VAL A 72 -14.04 -32.29 11.28
CA VAL A 72 -15.13 -31.53 11.94
C VAL A 72 -16.28 -32.49 12.31
N THR A 73 -17.07 -32.12 13.31
CA THR A 73 -18.28 -32.89 13.68
C THR A 73 -19.39 -32.73 12.64
N ASN A 74 -20.11 -33.83 12.39
CA ASN A 74 -21.27 -33.86 11.52
C ASN A 74 -22.56 -33.33 12.24
N ILE A 75 -23.72 -33.44 11.58
CA ILE A 75 -25.02 -32.98 12.11
C ILE A 75 -25.46 -33.73 13.39
N GLU A 76 -24.87 -34.87 13.69
CA GLU A 76 -25.10 -35.63 14.92
C GLU A 76 -24.04 -35.35 15.99
N GLY A 77 -23.17 -34.35 15.77
CA GLY A 77 -22.03 -34.04 16.66
C GLY A 77 -20.93 -35.08 16.66
N LYS A 78 -20.94 -36.05 15.72
CA LYS A 78 -19.96 -37.13 15.64
C LYS A 78 -18.80 -36.76 14.73
N PHE A 79 -17.58 -37.24 15.09
CA PHE A 79 -16.40 -37.11 14.26
C PHE A 79 -15.62 -38.44 14.17
N SER A 80 -14.77 -38.53 13.15
CA SER A 80 -13.83 -39.62 12.97
C SER A 80 -12.49 -39.05 12.50
N ILE A 81 -11.39 -39.40 13.19
CA ILE A 81 -10.06 -38.91 12.86
C ILE A 81 -9.04 -40.06 12.97
N GLN A 82 -8.06 -40.06 12.05
CA GLN A 82 -6.91 -40.96 12.13
C GLN A 82 -5.75 -40.28 12.84
N VAL A 83 -5.27 -40.81 13.93
CA VAL A 83 -4.20 -40.24 14.75
C VAL A 83 -3.18 -41.30 15.15
N LYS A 84 -1.96 -40.85 15.46
CA LYS A 84 -0.95 -41.72 16.06
C LYS A 84 -1.35 -42.06 17.49
N GLU A 85 -0.96 -43.24 17.97
CA GLU A 85 -1.11 -43.61 19.38
C GLU A 85 -0.48 -42.55 20.29
N ASN A 86 -1.12 -42.27 21.42
CA ASN A 86 -0.75 -41.23 22.40
C ASN A 86 -0.77 -39.77 21.88
N SER A 87 -1.40 -39.53 20.73
CA SER A 87 -1.60 -38.18 20.24
C SER A 87 -2.53 -37.37 21.13
N LEU A 88 -2.27 -36.05 21.17
CA LEU A 88 -3.17 -35.10 21.82
C LEU A 88 -4.05 -34.47 20.73
N ILE A 89 -5.35 -34.64 20.82
CA ILE A 89 -6.30 -33.93 19.96
C ILE A 89 -6.86 -32.72 20.68
N ARG A 90 -7.03 -31.62 19.94
CA ARG A 90 -7.68 -30.40 20.40
C ARG A 90 -9.06 -30.32 19.75
N VAL A 91 -10.09 -30.24 20.59
CA VAL A 91 -11.47 -30.01 20.16
C VAL A 91 -11.83 -28.57 20.48
N SER A 92 -12.34 -27.84 19.49
CA SER A 92 -12.68 -26.42 19.64
C SER A 92 -13.91 -26.05 18.81
N PHE A 93 -14.73 -25.15 19.36
CA PHE A 93 -15.86 -24.57 18.67
C PHE A 93 -16.04 -23.11 19.09
N ILE A 94 -16.59 -22.28 18.22
CA ILE A 94 -16.82 -20.85 18.49
C ILE A 94 -17.80 -20.71 19.66
N GLY A 95 -17.42 -19.96 20.69
CA GLY A 95 -18.21 -19.77 21.90
C GLY A 95 -17.99 -20.81 23.00
N TYR A 96 -17.08 -21.76 22.80
CA TYR A 96 -16.76 -22.81 23.77
C TYR A 96 -15.26 -22.85 24.12
N LYS A 97 -14.91 -23.26 25.32
CA LYS A 97 -13.52 -23.49 25.75
C LYS A 97 -12.95 -24.70 25.04
N ALA A 98 -11.84 -24.49 24.33
CA ALA A 98 -11.15 -25.59 23.64
C ALA A 98 -10.63 -26.61 24.66
N GLN A 99 -10.86 -27.90 24.42
CA GLN A 99 -10.43 -29.00 25.26
C GLN A 99 -9.39 -29.86 24.55
N ASN A 100 -8.33 -30.23 25.27
CA ASN A 100 -7.32 -31.16 24.78
C ASN A 100 -7.58 -32.55 25.37
N VAL A 101 -7.65 -33.56 24.50
CA VAL A 101 -7.93 -34.95 24.86
C VAL A 101 -6.78 -35.83 24.41
N ARG A 102 -6.20 -36.61 25.32
CA ARG A 102 -5.16 -37.59 24.99
C ARG A 102 -5.80 -38.89 24.53
N ILE A 103 -5.32 -39.44 23.44
CA ILE A 103 -5.85 -40.64 22.81
C ILE A 103 -4.98 -41.84 23.21
N ASP A 104 -5.59 -42.78 23.93
CA ASP A 104 -5.01 -44.06 24.31
C ASP A 104 -5.48 -45.18 23.37
N LYS A 105 -4.70 -46.28 23.30
CA LYS A 105 -5.02 -47.47 22.51
C LYS A 105 -6.42 -48.04 22.76
N ASN A 106 -6.94 -47.87 23.97
CA ASN A 106 -8.21 -48.45 24.42
C ASN A 106 -9.40 -47.49 24.26
N LYS A 107 -9.18 -46.20 23.90
CA LYS A 107 -10.22 -45.19 23.72
C LYS A 107 -10.49 -44.97 22.23
N LYS A 108 -11.28 -45.84 21.63
CA LYS A 108 -11.69 -45.73 20.22
C LYS A 108 -12.94 -44.87 20.02
N ASP A 109 -13.76 -44.75 21.08
CA ASP A 109 -14.95 -43.89 21.11
C ASP A 109 -14.87 -42.96 22.32
N ILE A 110 -14.91 -41.65 22.05
CA ILE A 110 -14.79 -40.62 23.06
C ILE A 110 -15.93 -39.63 23.02
N LYS A 111 -16.45 -39.27 24.22
CA LYS A 111 -17.36 -38.16 24.36
C LYS A 111 -16.63 -36.96 24.93
N VAL A 112 -16.65 -35.84 24.21
CA VAL A 112 -16.00 -34.60 24.61
C VAL A 112 -17.09 -33.58 24.95
N THR A 113 -17.11 -33.11 26.18
CA THR A 113 -18.05 -32.06 26.60
C THR A 113 -17.32 -30.72 26.62
N LEU A 114 -17.75 -29.78 25.80
CA LEU A 114 -17.19 -28.43 25.79
C LEU A 114 -18.01 -27.53 26.71
N ALA A 115 -17.32 -26.88 27.63
CA ALA A 115 -17.91 -25.83 28.46
C ALA A 115 -18.05 -24.54 27.65
N GLU A 116 -19.17 -23.82 27.82
CA GLU A 116 -19.32 -22.52 27.23
C GLU A 116 -18.19 -21.59 27.67
N ASP A 117 -17.59 -20.91 26.72
CA ASP A 117 -16.63 -19.85 27.02
C ASP A 117 -17.39 -18.57 27.36
N THR A 118 -17.94 -18.51 28.57
CA THR A 118 -18.57 -17.30 29.10
C THR A 118 -17.57 -16.16 29.33
N LYS A 119 -16.28 -16.41 29.21
CA LYS A 119 -15.31 -15.36 28.94
C LYS A 119 -15.46 -14.95 27.48
N LYS A 120 -16.50 -14.13 27.17
CA LYS A 120 -16.35 -13.16 26.11
C LYS A 120 -14.98 -12.54 26.36
N LEU A 121 -14.06 -12.72 25.44
CA LEU A 121 -12.82 -11.96 25.41
C LEU A 121 -13.27 -10.51 25.58
N ASP A 122 -13.13 -9.98 26.78
CA ASP A 122 -13.29 -8.55 26.98
C ASP A 122 -12.19 -7.95 26.12
N GLU A 123 -12.59 -7.46 24.95
CA GLU A 123 -11.71 -6.83 23.99
C GLU A 123 -11.13 -5.61 24.71
N VAL A 124 -9.90 -5.75 25.18
CA VAL A 124 -9.18 -4.68 25.85
C VAL A 124 -8.67 -3.77 24.77
N VAL A 125 -9.14 -2.56 24.76
CA VAL A 125 -8.79 -1.54 23.78
C VAL A 125 -7.84 -0.54 24.38
N VAL A 126 -6.87 -0.12 23.61
CA VAL A 126 -6.05 1.03 23.93
C VAL A 126 -6.85 2.28 23.61
N THR A 127 -7.37 2.94 24.64
CA THR A 127 -8.11 4.21 24.46
C THR A 127 -7.16 5.39 24.30
N ALA A 128 -7.73 6.58 24.17
CA ALA A 128 -7.01 7.85 24.19
C ALA A 128 -5.95 7.89 25.29
N LEU A 129 -4.83 8.49 25.02
CA LEU A 129 -3.67 8.58 25.91
C LEU A 129 -2.98 7.23 26.23
N GLY A 130 -3.24 6.19 25.45
CA GLY A 130 -2.64 4.87 25.62
C GLY A 130 -3.11 4.12 26.89
N ILE A 131 -4.29 4.47 27.42
CA ILE A 131 -4.91 3.77 28.56
C ILE A 131 -5.70 2.59 28.02
N SER A 132 -5.46 1.40 28.58
CA SER A 132 -6.20 0.18 28.26
C SER A 132 -7.52 0.15 29.01
N ARG A 133 -8.65 0.01 28.30
CA ARG A 133 -10.00 -0.13 28.90
C ARG A 133 -10.78 -1.24 28.20
N ASP A 134 -11.76 -1.79 28.89
CA ASP A 134 -12.68 -2.75 28.29
C ASP A 134 -13.55 -2.06 27.24
N ALA A 135 -13.66 -2.66 26.07
CA ALA A 135 -14.44 -2.16 24.94
C ALA A 135 -15.88 -1.78 25.32
N LYS A 136 -16.48 -2.56 26.22
CA LYS A 136 -17.84 -2.35 26.72
C LYS A 136 -17.98 -1.13 27.63
N SER A 137 -16.88 -0.65 28.21
CA SER A 137 -16.89 0.52 29.10
C SER A 137 -16.81 1.85 28.36
N LEU A 138 -16.66 1.80 27.02
CA LEU A 138 -16.55 2.99 26.18
C LEU A 138 -17.93 3.48 25.78
N GLY A 139 -18.30 4.68 26.22
CA GLY A 139 -19.57 5.33 25.89
C GLY A 139 -19.65 5.94 24.48
N TYR A 140 -18.81 5.50 23.52
CA TYR A 140 -18.75 6.06 22.17
C TYR A 140 -18.66 4.99 21.10
N ALA A 141 -19.22 5.31 19.92
CA ALA A 141 -19.15 4.46 18.74
C ALA A 141 -17.74 4.48 18.16
N ARG A 142 -17.10 3.33 18.15
CA ARG A 142 -15.80 3.09 17.51
C ARG A 142 -15.92 1.98 16.48
N GLN A 143 -15.03 1.98 15.54
CA GLN A 143 -14.82 0.86 14.63
C GLN A 143 -13.35 0.48 14.68
N SER A 144 -13.08 -0.74 15.14
CA SER A 144 -11.74 -1.32 15.18
C SER A 144 -11.54 -2.22 13.98
N ILE A 145 -10.37 -2.15 13.38
CA ILE A 145 -9.94 -2.99 12.27
C ILE A 145 -8.66 -3.68 12.72
N ASP A 146 -8.71 -4.99 12.81
CA ASP A 146 -7.54 -5.83 13.00
C ASP A 146 -6.78 -5.94 11.66
N ILE A 147 -5.59 -5.38 11.60
CA ILE A 147 -4.76 -5.42 10.40
C ILE A 147 -4.23 -6.83 10.15
N GLY A 148 -4.11 -7.67 11.19
CA GLY A 148 -3.66 -9.06 11.04
C GLY A 148 -4.52 -9.89 10.08
N THR A 149 -5.83 -9.64 10.03
CA THR A 149 -6.77 -10.29 9.11
C THR A 149 -6.85 -9.60 7.74
N THR A 150 -6.33 -8.38 7.64
CA THR A 150 -6.41 -7.53 6.44
C THR A 150 -5.14 -7.61 5.59
N THR A 151 -4.09 -8.26 6.09
CA THR A 151 -2.75 -8.33 5.46
C THR A 151 -2.68 -9.21 4.20
N GLU A 152 -3.78 -9.84 3.78
CA GLU A 152 -3.81 -10.59 2.52
C GLU A 152 -3.73 -9.69 1.28
N VAL A 153 -4.23 -8.45 1.38
CA VAL A 153 -4.12 -7.43 0.32
C VAL A 153 -3.39 -6.22 0.89
N ARG A 154 -2.10 -6.11 0.62
CA ARG A 154 -1.25 -5.02 1.12
C ARG A 154 -1.16 -3.92 0.08
N ASP A 155 -1.46 -2.69 0.50
CA ASP A 155 -1.17 -1.46 -0.25
C ASP A 155 0.07 -0.80 0.36
N ALA A 156 0.84 -0.07 -0.44
CA ALA A 156 1.97 0.72 0.03
C ALA A 156 1.52 1.86 0.96
N ASN A 157 0.27 2.32 0.81
CA ASN A 157 -0.35 3.32 1.67
C ASN A 157 -1.36 2.66 2.62
N LEU A 158 -1.09 2.78 3.92
CA LEU A 158 -1.96 2.26 4.98
C LEU A 158 -3.42 2.67 4.82
N LEU A 159 -3.68 3.91 4.46
CA LEU A 159 -5.02 4.47 4.39
C LEU A 159 -5.85 3.85 3.26
N ASN A 160 -5.21 3.49 2.15
CA ASN A 160 -5.88 2.81 1.04
C ASN A 160 -6.41 1.43 1.45
N MET A 161 -5.69 0.73 2.34
CA MET A 161 -6.13 -0.57 2.88
C MET A 161 -7.42 -0.47 3.69
N LEU A 162 -7.77 0.71 4.20
CA LEU A 162 -8.98 0.97 4.98
C LEU A 162 -10.19 1.34 4.12
N SER A 163 -9.97 1.65 2.84
CA SER A 163 -11.02 2.04 1.92
C SER A 163 -12.08 0.92 1.80
N GLY A 164 -13.35 1.29 1.94
CA GLY A 164 -14.46 0.36 1.93
C GLY A 164 -14.66 -0.48 3.21
N LYS A 165 -13.72 -0.43 4.17
CA LYS A 165 -13.79 -1.21 5.41
C LYS A 165 -14.32 -0.41 6.60
N VAL A 166 -14.31 0.91 6.52
CA VAL A 166 -14.77 1.81 7.58
C VAL A 166 -16.02 2.55 7.15
N SER A 167 -17.14 2.32 7.80
CA SER A 167 -18.39 3.01 7.49
C SER A 167 -18.29 4.51 7.78
N GLY A 168 -18.82 5.37 6.87
CA GLY A 168 -18.84 6.82 7.03
C GLY A 168 -17.47 7.50 6.98
N VAL A 169 -16.48 6.84 6.36
CA VAL A 169 -15.16 7.41 6.08
C VAL A 169 -14.88 7.29 4.59
N GLN A 170 -14.46 8.39 3.99
CA GLN A 170 -13.98 8.44 2.61
C GLN A 170 -12.46 8.52 2.60
N PHE A 171 -11.86 7.68 1.80
CA PHE A 171 -10.42 7.70 1.50
C PHE A 171 -10.26 8.08 0.04
N ILE A 172 -9.64 9.22 -0.20
CA ILE A 172 -9.43 9.79 -1.54
C ILE A 172 -7.93 9.86 -1.75
N SER A 173 -7.41 8.92 -2.54
CA SER A 173 -6.02 8.96 -3.00
C SER A 173 -5.89 9.98 -4.11
N ALA A 174 -4.87 10.79 -4.06
CA ALA A 174 -4.63 11.83 -5.05
C ALA A 174 -3.80 11.35 -6.25
N GLY A 175 -3.41 10.08 -6.28
CA GLY A 175 -2.60 9.52 -7.36
C GLY A 175 -1.92 8.21 -6.99
N GLY A 176 -0.69 8.01 -7.45
CA GLY A 176 0.07 6.80 -7.25
C GLY A 176 0.45 6.47 -5.79
N PRO A 177 1.23 5.41 -5.59
CA PRO A 177 1.52 4.86 -4.25
C PRO A 177 2.35 5.80 -3.35
N THR A 178 2.97 6.84 -3.90
CA THR A 178 3.74 7.85 -3.13
C THR A 178 2.90 9.06 -2.73
N SER A 179 1.66 9.15 -3.20
CA SER A 179 0.78 10.30 -3.05
C SER A 179 0.10 10.36 -1.70
N SER A 180 -0.34 11.57 -1.31
CA SER A 180 -1.19 11.79 -0.14
C SER A 180 -2.55 11.12 -0.31
N THR A 181 -3.07 10.57 0.77
CA THR A 181 -4.47 10.12 0.85
C THR A 181 -5.24 11.05 1.78
N ARG A 182 -6.23 11.73 1.22
CA ARG A 182 -7.16 12.55 2.00
C ARG A 182 -8.20 11.65 2.65
N VAL A 183 -8.41 11.86 3.94
CA VAL A 183 -9.43 11.15 4.71
C VAL A 183 -10.48 12.13 5.20
N VAL A 184 -11.75 11.80 4.97
CA VAL A 184 -12.88 12.59 5.44
C VAL A 184 -13.84 11.71 6.23
N ILE A 185 -14.12 12.08 7.48
CA ILE A 185 -15.01 11.34 8.38
C ILE A 185 -16.32 12.09 8.49
N ARG A 186 -17.43 11.44 8.06
CA ARG A 186 -18.81 12.00 8.08
C ARG A 186 -19.00 13.31 7.31
N GLY A 187 -18.18 13.56 6.29
CA GLY A 187 -18.26 14.73 5.43
C GLY A 187 -17.36 15.90 5.86
N ASN A 188 -17.36 16.96 5.06
CA ASN A 188 -16.58 18.15 5.33
C ASN A 188 -17.33 19.05 6.33
N ASN A 189 -16.66 19.47 7.39
CA ASN A 189 -17.20 20.35 8.42
C ASN A 189 -16.85 21.83 8.19
N SER A 190 -15.79 22.09 7.41
CA SER A 190 -15.32 23.44 7.10
C SER A 190 -15.18 23.63 5.60
N LEU A 191 -15.54 24.82 5.11
CA LEU A 191 -15.35 25.21 3.70
C LEU A 191 -13.92 25.65 3.40
N THR A 192 -13.24 26.23 4.37
CA THR A 192 -11.91 26.84 4.19
C THR A 192 -10.82 26.22 5.05
N GLY A 193 -11.20 25.45 6.08
CA GLY A 193 -10.26 24.82 7.00
C GLY A 193 -9.92 23.37 6.65
N ASN A 194 -8.99 22.81 7.39
CA ASN A 194 -8.62 21.40 7.29
C ASN A 194 -9.79 20.51 7.75
N ASN A 195 -10.19 19.55 6.89
CA ASN A 195 -11.24 18.58 7.18
C ASN A 195 -10.69 17.17 7.44
N GLN A 196 -9.36 17.02 7.54
CA GLN A 196 -8.75 15.74 7.79
C GLN A 196 -8.77 15.38 9.29
N PRO A 197 -8.85 14.07 9.62
CA PRO A 197 -8.78 13.62 11.01
C PRO A 197 -7.38 13.79 11.58
N LEU A 198 -7.30 13.85 12.91
CA LEU A 198 -6.06 13.72 13.64
C LEU A 198 -5.56 12.28 13.60
N TYR A 199 -4.27 12.08 13.38
CA TYR A 199 -3.61 10.77 13.49
C TYR A 199 -2.91 10.66 14.83
N VAL A 200 -3.08 9.51 15.48
CA VAL A 200 -2.50 9.24 16.79
C VAL A 200 -1.82 7.87 16.77
N ILE A 201 -0.52 7.82 16.93
CA ILE A 201 0.27 6.58 16.97
C ILE A 201 0.61 6.25 18.42
N ASP A 202 0.18 5.09 18.89
CA ASP A 202 0.41 4.61 20.27
C ASP A 202 0.05 5.64 21.35
N GLY A 203 -0.96 6.51 21.06
CA GLY A 203 -1.44 7.56 21.94
C GLY A 203 -0.71 8.90 21.81
N ILE A 204 0.15 9.09 20.81
CA ILE A 204 0.84 10.34 20.51
C ILE A 204 0.23 10.93 19.24
N PRO A 205 -0.31 12.16 19.28
CA PRO A 205 -0.73 12.88 18.10
C PRO A 205 0.45 13.17 17.19
N ILE A 206 0.25 12.99 15.88
CA ILE A 206 1.21 13.37 14.84
C ILE A 206 0.57 14.40 13.91
N MET A 207 1.38 15.34 13.43
CA MET A 207 0.93 16.31 12.44
C MET A 207 0.73 15.61 11.09
N ASN A 208 -0.48 15.73 10.53
CA ASN A 208 -0.79 15.17 9.22
C ASN A 208 -1.08 16.31 8.24
N GLU A 209 -0.06 17.04 7.88
CA GLU A 209 -0.13 18.00 6.80
C GLU A 209 0.11 17.30 5.46
N MET A 210 -0.63 17.69 4.44
CA MET A 210 -0.30 17.31 3.07
C MET A 210 0.91 18.12 2.66
N GLY A 211 2.02 17.44 2.38
CA GLY A 211 3.23 18.06 1.89
C GLY A 211 3.10 18.44 0.42
N GLU A 212 2.33 19.51 0.12
CA GLU A 212 2.24 20.03 -1.24
C GLU A 212 3.10 21.29 -1.35
N VAL A 213 4.09 21.25 -2.22
CA VAL A 213 4.96 22.39 -2.54
C VAL A 213 5.16 22.41 -4.05
N ASP A 214 4.98 23.58 -4.67
CA ASP A 214 5.20 23.79 -6.11
C ASP A 214 4.46 22.78 -7.02
N ASP A 215 3.19 22.52 -6.72
CA ASP A 215 2.35 21.54 -7.44
C ASP A 215 2.84 20.08 -7.34
N MET A 216 3.74 19.76 -6.41
CA MET A 216 4.18 18.40 -6.13
C MET A 216 3.63 17.92 -4.78
N ASP A 217 3.25 16.64 -4.73
CA ASP A 217 2.76 16.00 -3.52
C ASP A 217 3.83 15.11 -2.89
N TYR A 218 4.31 15.51 -1.73
CA TYR A 218 5.32 14.78 -0.97
C TYR A 218 4.73 13.72 -0.02
N GLY A 219 3.46 13.40 -0.17
CA GLY A 219 2.76 12.49 0.72
C GLY A 219 2.35 13.14 2.05
N ASN A 220 1.66 12.39 2.89
CA ASN A 220 1.28 12.83 4.23
C ASN A 220 1.91 11.93 5.31
N ALA A 221 1.74 12.28 6.59
CA ALA A 221 2.34 11.53 7.70
C ALA A 221 1.91 10.06 7.77
N ALA A 222 0.69 9.74 7.31
CA ALA A 222 0.21 8.37 7.25
C ALA A 222 1.03 7.48 6.30
N ASN A 223 1.66 8.08 5.27
CA ASN A 223 2.55 7.37 4.36
C ASN A 223 3.87 6.94 5.03
N ASN A 224 4.24 7.57 6.16
CA ASN A 224 5.46 7.20 6.88
C ASN A 224 5.28 5.93 7.72
N ILE A 225 4.03 5.49 7.94
CA ILE A 225 3.73 4.35 8.79
C ILE A 225 3.77 3.07 7.95
N ASN A 226 4.58 2.11 8.42
CA ASN A 226 4.62 0.80 7.78
C ASN A 226 3.42 -0.06 8.22
N PRO A 227 2.56 -0.52 7.28
CA PRO A 227 1.42 -1.37 7.60
C PRO A 227 1.79 -2.66 8.34
N ASP A 228 2.99 -3.23 8.08
CA ASP A 228 3.45 -4.47 8.70
C ASP A 228 3.70 -4.35 10.20
N ASP A 229 3.93 -3.13 10.69
CA ASP A 229 4.17 -2.86 12.11
C ASP A 229 2.90 -2.48 12.87
N ILE A 230 1.74 -2.49 12.22
CA ILE A 230 0.46 -2.13 12.84
C ILE A 230 -0.24 -3.38 13.37
N GLU A 231 -0.73 -3.28 14.61
CA GLU A 231 -1.58 -4.27 15.26
C GLU A 231 -3.05 -4.00 14.95
N SER A 232 -3.51 -2.76 15.19
CA SER A 232 -4.90 -2.36 14.96
C SER A 232 -5.03 -0.89 14.62
N ILE A 233 -6.13 -0.55 13.94
CA ILE A 233 -6.53 0.83 13.67
C ILE A 233 -7.94 1.02 14.18
N GLU A 234 -8.15 2.10 14.92
CA GLU A 234 -9.46 2.50 15.42
C GLU A 234 -9.83 3.88 14.89
N VAL A 235 -11.07 4.03 14.47
CA VAL A 235 -11.59 5.31 13.98
C VAL A 235 -12.62 5.86 14.95
N LEU A 236 -12.27 7.00 15.57
CA LEU A 236 -13.16 7.77 16.44
C LEU A 236 -13.88 8.81 15.62
N LYS A 237 -15.22 8.80 15.63
CA LYS A 237 -16.06 9.62 14.77
C LYS A 237 -16.81 10.70 15.56
N GLY A 238 -16.67 11.97 15.13
CA GLY A 238 -17.48 13.09 15.63
C GLY A 238 -17.07 13.59 17.02
N ALA A 239 -18.04 14.08 17.79
CA ALA A 239 -17.83 14.77 19.07
C ALA A 239 -17.04 14.00 20.12
N ASN A 240 -17.06 12.67 20.07
CA ASN A 240 -16.31 11.82 20.99
C ASN A 240 -14.80 11.93 20.80
N ALA A 241 -14.37 12.14 19.55
CA ALA A 241 -12.97 12.39 19.24
C ALA A 241 -12.51 13.75 19.79
N ALA A 242 -13.35 14.78 19.64
CA ALA A 242 -13.08 16.11 20.19
C ALA A 242 -13.07 16.12 21.72
N ALA A 243 -13.88 15.29 22.38
CA ALA A 243 -13.87 15.16 23.85
C ALA A 243 -12.54 14.57 24.39
N LEU A 244 -11.83 13.78 23.57
CA LEU A 244 -10.59 13.13 23.96
C LEU A 244 -9.33 13.90 23.53
N TYR A 245 -9.40 14.59 22.40
CA TYR A 245 -8.26 15.25 21.76
C TYR A 245 -8.47 16.76 21.53
N GLY A 246 -9.53 17.34 22.09
CA GLY A 246 -9.83 18.76 21.97
C GLY A 246 -10.19 19.17 20.54
N SER A 247 -9.83 20.40 20.16
CA SER A 247 -10.08 20.96 18.83
C SER A 247 -9.49 20.15 17.70
N ASP A 248 -8.31 19.55 17.92
CA ASP A 248 -7.59 18.79 16.90
C ASP A 248 -8.34 17.50 16.50
N GLY A 249 -9.14 16.97 17.41
CA GLY A 249 -10.02 15.83 17.17
C GLY A 249 -11.39 16.17 16.56
N ALA A 250 -11.68 17.43 16.23
CA ALA A 250 -13.01 17.88 15.78
C ALA A 250 -13.48 17.16 14.49
N ASN A 251 -12.56 16.84 13.58
CA ASN A 251 -12.83 16.11 12.34
C ASN A 251 -12.74 14.59 12.49
N GLY A 252 -12.61 14.08 13.72
CA GLY A 252 -12.38 12.69 14.04
C GLY A 252 -10.91 12.38 14.28
N VAL A 253 -10.65 11.16 14.77
CA VAL A 253 -9.31 10.68 15.11
C VAL A 253 -9.10 9.27 14.58
N ILE A 254 -7.95 9.02 13.99
CA ILE A 254 -7.48 7.69 13.59
C ILE A 254 -6.39 7.27 14.58
N LEU A 255 -6.74 6.29 15.43
CA LEU A 255 -5.82 5.72 16.40
C LEU A 255 -5.11 4.53 15.76
N ILE A 256 -3.80 4.54 15.79
CA ILE A 256 -2.96 3.49 15.23
C ILE A 256 -2.19 2.85 16.38
N THR A 257 -2.43 1.57 16.61
CA THR A 257 -1.68 0.78 17.59
C THR A 257 -0.66 -0.09 16.89
N THR A 258 0.58 -0.05 17.35
CA THR A 258 1.65 -0.81 16.71
C THR A 258 1.93 -2.12 17.43
N LYS A 259 2.44 -3.09 16.66
CA LYS A 259 2.79 -4.43 17.14
C LYS A 259 3.84 -4.35 18.26
N LYS A 260 3.61 -5.11 19.31
CA LYS A 260 4.59 -5.41 20.37
C LYS A 260 5.21 -6.77 20.12
N ALA A 261 6.28 -7.07 20.85
CA ALA A 261 6.85 -8.42 20.80
C ALA A 261 5.80 -9.46 21.21
N SER A 262 5.72 -10.55 20.43
CA SER A 262 4.80 -11.66 20.67
C SER A 262 5.11 -12.34 22.02
N ARG A 263 4.08 -12.71 22.78
CA ARG A 263 4.23 -13.44 24.05
C ARG A 263 4.65 -14.91 23.92
N LYS A 264 4.93 -15.38 22.70
CA LYS A 264 5.42 -16.75 22.50
C LYS A 264 6.83 -16.88 23.04
N ALA A 265 7.10 -17.95 23.75
CA ALA A 265 8.43 -18.26 24.26
C ALA A 265 9.40 -18.52 23.09
N GLY A 266 10.62 -17.96 23.18
CA GLY A 266 11.66 -18.13 22.18
C GLY A 266 11.94 -16.90 21.35
N LEU A 267 12.75 -17.07 20.31
CA LEU A 267 13.01 -16.07 19.28
C LEU A 267 12.00 -16.24 18.14
N GLY A 268 11.19 -15.20 17.91
CA GLY A 268 10.30 -15.14 16.74
C GLY A 268 10.99 -14.40 15.61
N VAL A 269 11.07 -15.02 14.43
CA VAL A 269 11.53 -14.36 13.21
C VAL A 269 10.41 -14.47 12.19
N SER A 270 10.04 -13.35 11.58
CA SER A 270 9.06 -13.33 10.48
C SER A 270 9.63 -12.59 9.29
N TYR A 271 9.38 -13.14 8.11
CA TYR A 271 9.66 -12.51 6.84
C TYR A 271 8.36 -12.38 6.05
N GLY A 272 8.14 -11.21 5.48
CA GLY A 272 7.02 -10.91 4.60
C GLY A 272 7.51 -10.38 3.27
N PHE A 273 6.96 -10.91 2.20
CA PHE A 273 7.16 -10.40 0.84
C PHE A 273 5.81 -10.06 0.24
N ASN A 274 5.72 -8.89 -0.37
CA ASN A 274 4.54 -8.47 -1.12
C ASN A 274 4.99 -7.83 -2.44
N MET A 275 4.28 -8.12 -3.52
CA MET A 275 4.48 -7.50 -4.81
C MET A 275 3.13 -7.14 -5.40
N MET A 276 2.98 -5.89 -5.79
CA MET A 276 1.77 -5.33 -6.39
C MET A 276 2.11 -4.80 -7.78
N PHE A 277 1.24 -5.09 -8.74
CA PHE A 277 1.31 -4.53 -10.08
C PHE A 277 0.12 -3.61 -10.31
N ASN A 278 0.37 -2.45 -10.89
CA ASN A 278 -0.64 -1.46 -11.21
C ASN A 278 -0.66 -1.24 -12.72
N THR A 279 -1.84 -1.29 -13.30
CA THR A 279 -2.03 -1.00 -14.72
C THR A 279 -3.20 -0.04 -14.90
N LEU A 280 -3.12 0.81 -15.89
CA LEU A 280 -4.25 1.63 -16.27
C LEU A 280 -5.30 0.76 -16.97
N TYR A 281 -6.52 0.68 -16.41
CA TYR A 281 -7.60 -0.14 -16.98
C TYR A 281 -8.64 0.67 -17.76
N GLN A 282 -8.68 1.98 -17.54
CA GLN A 282 -9.65 2.85 -18.17
C GLN A 282 -9.01 4.17 -18.58
N TYR A 283 -9.16 4.52 -19.85
CA TYR A 283 -8.76 5.79 -20.41
C TYR A 283 -9.98 6.72 -20.54
N PRO A 284 -9.79 8.05 -20.49
CA PRO A 284 -10.84 8.98 -20.86
C PRO A 284 -11.33 8.69 -22.26
N MET A 285 -12.64 8.74 -22.45
CA MET A 285 -13.22 8.63 -23.80
C MET A 285 -13.07 9.97 -24.51
N TYR A 286 -12.26 9.98 -25.54
CA TYR A 286 -12.06 11.15 -26.39
C TYR A 286 -12.90 11.04 -27.65
N GLN A 287 -13.39 12.19 -28.14
CA GLN A 287 -14.00 12.27 -29.45
C GLN A 287 -12.92 12.11 -30.53
N ASN A 288 -13.26 11.49 -31.65
CA ASN A 288 -12.38 11.24 -32.78
C ASN A 288 -12.95 11.79 -34.12
N VAL A 289 -13.83 12.77 -34.03
CA VAL A 289 -14.48 13.37 -35.19
C VAL A 289 -13.80 14.67 -35.58
N TYR A 290 -13.54 15.55 -34.64
CA TYR A 290 -12.99 16.87 -34.85
C TYR A 290 -11.56 16.96 -34.32
N GLY A 291 -10.67 17.55 -35.13
CA GLY A 291 -9.29 17.82 -34.73
C GLY A 291 -9.10 19.25 -34.23
N SER A 292 -7.85 19.70 -34.23
CA SER A 292 -7.47 21.04 -33.74
C SER A 292 -8.23 22.14 -34.45
N GLY A 293 -8.47 23.24 -33.71
CA GLY A 293 -9.18 24.40 -34.20
C GLY A 293 -10.41 24.76 -33.39
N ASN A 294 -11.15 25.77 -33.87
CA ASN A 294 -12.35 26.29 -33.22
C ASN A 294 -13.41 26.65 -34.25
N ALA A 295 -14.69 26.61 -33.88
CA ALA A 295 -15.83 26.99 -34.70
C ALA A 295 -15.86 26.28 -36.08
N GLY A 296 -15.43 25.03 -36.16
CA GLY A 296 -15.41 24.24 -37.41
C GLY A 296 -14.28 24.62 -38.38
N GLN A 297 -13.30 25.40 -37.94
CA GLN A 297 -12.17 25.83 -38.75
C GLN A 297 -10.85 25.43 -38.08
N LEU A 298 -9.84 25.13 -38.92
CA LEU A 298 -8.47 24.98 -38.45
C LEU A 298 -7.93 26.36 -38.08
N HIS A 299 -7.30 26.48 -36.91
CA HIS A 299 -6.56 27.67 -36.46
C HIS A 299 -5.17 27.68 -37.09
N THR A 300 -5.09 27.47 -38.35
CA THR A 300 -3.84 27.33 -39.10
C THR A 300 -3.92 28.08 -40.42
N GLY A 301 -2.78 28.32 -40.97
CA GLY A 301 -2.70 28.87 -42.31
C GLY A 301 -2.78 27.80 -43.37
N ILE A 302 -3.02 28.25 -44.58
CA ILE A 302 -2.86 27.43 -45.79
C ILE A 302 -1.53 27.81 -46.40
N ASN A 303 -0.71 26.81 -46.77
CA ASN A 303 0.57 27.05 -47.42
C ASN A 303 0.35 27.68 -48.82
N THR A 304 0.35 29.01 -48.85
CA THR A 304 0.15 29.81 -50.08
C THR A 304 1.23 30.89 -50.18
N TYR A 305 1.59 31.28 -51.39
CA TYR A 305 2.69 32.23 -51.68
C TYR A 305 2.51 33.61 -51.07
N ASP A 306 1.32 33.99 -50.73
CA ASP A 306 0.99 35.31 -50.18
C ASP A 306 1.03 35.40 -48.67
N LYS A 307 1.44 34.30 -48.00
CA LYS A 307 1.48 34.23 -46.54
C LYS A 307 2.90 34.21 -46.00
N SER A 308 3.10 34.86 -44.88
CA SER A 308 4.40 34.96 -44.20
C SER A 308 4.95 33.61 -43.68
N TRP A 309 4.11 32.60 -43.61
CA TRP A 309 4.46 31.24 -43.18
C TRP A 309 4.48 30.24 -44.35
N TYR A 310 4.59 30.76 -45.64
CA TYR A 310 4.80 29.91 -46.82
C TYR A 310 6.17 29.22 -46.74
N ASP A 311 6.15 27.91 -46.93
CA ASP A 311 7.34 27.08 -47.06
C ASP A 311 7.35 26.46 -48.46
N PRO A 312 8.31 26.80 -49.34
CA PRO A 312 8.37 26.29 -50.69
C PRO A 312 8.75 24.80 -50.78
N SER A 313 9.26 24.22 -49.72
CA SER A 313 9.54 22.77 -49.66
C SER A 313 8.29 21.92 -49.40
N LEU A 314 7.19 22.55 -49.01
CA LEU A 314 5.94 21.89 -48.67
C LEU A 314 4.86 22.07 -49.74
N PRO A 315 3.90 21.13 -49.90
CA PRO A 315 2.85 21.21 -50.91
C PRO A 315 2.03 22.49 -50.78
N TYR A 316 1.77 23.13 -51.94
CA TYR A 316 0.94 24.32 -52.02
C TYR A 316 -0.55 24.00 -51.80
N GLY A 317 -1.24 24.88 -51.09
CA GLY A 317 -2.70 24.82 -50.91
C GLY A 317 -3.19 23.87 -49.83
N ILE A 318 -2.31 23.21 -49.07
CA ILE A 318 -2.71 22.36 -47.94
C ILE A 318 -2.60 23.08 -46.61
N ALA A 319 -3.39 22.65 -45.66
CA ALA A 319 -3.38 23.22 -44.30
C ALA A 319 -2.07 22.91 -43.59
N ASN A 320 -1.50 23.92 -42.93
CA ASN A 320 -0.23 23.82 -42.23
C ASN A 320 -0.44 23.88 -40.69
N LEU A 321 -0.34 22.73 -40.01
CA LEU A 321 -0.51 22.60 -38.57
C LEU A 321 0.73 23.03 -37.77
N THR A 322 1.88 23.31 -38.42
CA THR A 322 3.07 23.80 -37.69
C THR A 322 2.81 25.14 -37.02
N THR A 323 1.80 25.87 -37.45
CA THR A 323 1.39 27.16 -36.92
C THR A 323 0.11 27.10 -36.10
N ASP A 324 -0.42 25.91 -35.83
CA ASP A 324 -1.65 25.74 -35.07
C ASP A 324 -1.43 26.12 -33.57
N TYR A 325 -2.22 27.07 -33.12
CA TYR A 325 -2.20 27.59 -31.74
C TYR A 325 -3.34 27.05 -30.88
N SER A 326 -4.23 26.25 -31.47
CA SER A 326 -5.44 25.85 -30.80
C SER A 326 -5.18 24.66 -29.89
N GLN A 327 -5.52 24.81 -28.64
CA GLN A 327 -5.66 23.72 -27.65
C GLN A 327 -7.07 23.09 -27.73
N LEU A 328 -7.92 23.60 -28.60
CA LEU A 328 -9.30 23.18 -28.74
C LEU A 328 -9.44 22.16 -29.89
N CYS A 329 -10.32 21.19 -29.71
CA CYS A 329 -10.65 20.15 -30.70
C CYS A 329 -12.06 20.37 -31.22
N PHE A 330 -12.37 21.60 -31.67
CA PHE A 330 -13.62 22.02 -32.31
C PHE A 330 -13.38 22.54 -33.71
N GLY A 331 -12.31 22.10 -34.35
CA GLY A 331 -11.94 22.46 -35.73
C GLY A 331 -12.71 21.68 -36.78
N MET A 332 -12.07 21.45 -37.90
CA MET A 332 -12.67 20.67 -39.00
C MET A 332 -12.79 19.18 -38.66
N PRO A 333 -13.76 18.46 -39.25
CA PRO A 333 -13.79 17.00 -39.17
C PRO A 333 -12.52 16.37 -39.74
N MET A 334 -12.02 15.34 -39.08
CA MET A 334 -10.84 14.59 -39.50
C MET A 334 -11.20 13.57 -40.57
N LEU A 335 -11.28 14.02 -41.80
CA LEU A 335 -11.75 13.25 -42.97
C LEU A 335 -10.63 12.62 -43.80
N GLY A 336 -9.38 12.67 -43.31
CA GLY A 336 -8.25 12.01 -44.00
C GLY A 336 -7.66 12.77 -45.19
N PHE A 337 -7.92 14.05 -45.32
CA PHE A 337 -7.20 14.89 -46.30
C PHE A 337 -5.76 15.15 -45.87
N ASP A 338 -4.91 15.58 -46.80
CA ASP A 338 -3.52 15.86 -46.52
C ASP A 338 -3.37 17.19 -45.78
N VAL A 339 -2.50 17.19 -44.73
CA VAL A 339 -2.08 18.39 -43.98
C VAL A 339 -0.57 18.32 -43.74
N ILE A 340 0.03 19.48 -43.51
CA ILE A 340 1.38 19.54 -42.98
C ILE A 340 1.26 19.39 -41.45
N GLY A 341 1.79 18.29 -40.92
CA GLY A 341 1.82 18.02 -39.49
C GLY A 341 2.69 19.00 -38.72
N ARG A 342 2.64 18.92 -37.38
CA ARG A 342 3.41 19.81 -36.47
C ARG A 342 4.92 19.62 -36.61
N ASN A 343 5.36 18.45 -37.03
CA ASN A 343 6.75 18.12 -37.36
C ASN A 343 7.17 18.57 -38.76
N GLY A 344 6.34 19.32 -39.45
CA GLY A 344 6.61 19.78 -40.83
C GLY A 344 6.46 18.73 -41.92
N GLN A 345 6.02 17.51 -41.58
CA GLN A 345 5.81 16.44 -42.57
C GLN A 345 4.36 16.39 -43.02
N VAL A 346 4.17 16.00 -44.29
CA VAL A 346 2.81 15.79 -44.82
C VAL A 346 2.22 14.53 -44.21
N LYS A 347 1.03 14.64 -43.63
CA LYS A 347 0.28 13.54 -43.03
C LYS A 347 -1.20 13.60 -43.37
N LYS A 348 -1.92 12.51 -43.10
CA LYS A 348 -3.39 12.50 -43.17
C LYS A 348 -3.97 13.17 -41.90
N TYR A 349 -5.00 13.98 -42.10
CA TYR A 349 -5.76 14.59 -41.00
C TYR A 349 -6.77 13.58 -40.45
N VAL A 350 -6.29 12.76 -39.56
CA VAL A 350 -7.01 11.68 -38.87
C VAL A 350 -6.73 11.74 -37.37
N PRO A 351 -7.57 11.10 -36.54
CA PRO A 351 -7.26 10.98 -35.13
C PRO A 351 -5.88 10.38 -34.89
N GLY A 352 -5.08 11.02 -34.06
CA GLY A 352 -3.79 10.48 -33.63
C GLY A 352 -4.00 9.22 -32.79
N ASP A 353 -3.31 8.17 -33.14
CA ASP A 353 -3.31 6.91 -32.40
C ASP A 353 -2.28 6.94 -31.28
N ASN A 354 -2.58 6.21 -30.20
CA ASN A 354 -1.69 5.97 -29.06
C ASN A 354 -1.08 7.20 -28.36
N ASN A 355 -1.63 8.40 -28.58
CA ASN A 355 -1.08 9.63 -27.97
C ASN A 355 -1.22 9.69 -26.44
N ILE A 356 -2.04 8.81 -25.84
CA ILE A 356 -2.28 8.75 -24.38
C ILE A 356 -1.63 7.52 -23.78
N SER A 357 -1.81 6.35 -24.39
CA SER A 357 -1.34 5.08 -23.86
C SER A 357 0.19 4.99 -23.77
N GLY A 358 0.91 5.72 -24.64
CA GLY A 358 2.37 5.76 -24.67
C GLY A 358 3.03 6.37 -23.43
N LEU A 359 2.27 7.10 -22.59
CA LEU A 359 2.77 7.66 -21.33
C LEU A 359 2.71 6.69 -20.16
N TYR A 360 2.03 5.56 -20.32
CA TYR A 360 1.75 4.66 -19.20
C TYR A 360 2.46 3.31 -19.38
N GLN A 361 2.92 2.80 -18.25
CA GLN A 361 3.54 1.49 -18.12
C GLN A 361 2.81 0.64 -17.07
N THR A 362 3.23 -0.60 -16.92
CA THR A 362 2.87 -1.39 -15.74
C THR A 362 3.75 -0.97 -14.59
N GLY A 363 3.18 -0.24 -13.62
CA GLY A 363 3.86 0.07 -12.38
C GLY A 363 3.95 -1.15 -11.48
N TYR A 364 4.97 -1.18 -10.62
CA TYR A 364 5.08 -2.22 -9.60
C TYR A 364 5.53 -1.63 -8.26
N MET A 365 5.17 -2.31 -7.18
CA MET A 365 5.65 -1.99 -5.84
C MET A 365 5.98 -3.31 -5.13
N MET A 366 7.22 -3.46 -4.73
CA MET A 366 7.75 -4.61 -4.01
C MET A 366 8.07 -4.20 -2.57
N THR A 367 7.57 -4.96 -1.60
CA THR A 367 7.85 -4.74 -0.19
C THR A 367 8.42 -6.00 0.43
N ASN A 368 9.58 -5.85 1.06
CA ASN A 368 10.25 -6.88 1.85
C ASN A 368 10.26 -6.44 3.32
N SER A 369 9.75 -7.26 4.22
CA SER A 369 9.74 -6.97 5.65
C SER A 369 10.34 -8.13 6.44
N VAL A 370 11.20 -7.79 7.39
CA VAL A 370 11.78 -8.75 8.35
C VAL A 370 11.49 -8.25 9.75
N SER A 371 10.99 -9.09 10.63
CA SER A 371 10.87 -8.74 12.04
C SER A 371 11.42 -9.84 12.95
N ILE A 372 11.99 -9.40 14.06
CA ILE A 372 12.57 -10.25 15.09
C ILE A 372 11.95 -9.86 16.43
N ASP A 373 11.33 -10.84 17.07
CA ASP A 373 10.67 -10.69 18.35
C ASP A 373 11.35 -11.57 19.40
N LYS A 374 11.57 -11.04 20.60
CA LYS A 374 11.98 -11.82 21.76
C LYS A 374 11.27 -11.33 23.01
N VAL A 375 10.74 -12.25 23.79
CA VAL A 375 10.17 -11.97 25.09
C VAL A 375 10.97 -12.76 26.13
N ALA A 376 11.53 -12.06 27.10
CA ALA A 376 12.18 -12.59 28.29
C ALA A 376 11.41 -12.13 29.53
N GLU A 377 11.78 -12.64 30.71
CA GLU A 377 11.11 -12.35 31.98
C GLU A 377 11.07 -10.85 32.29
N ILE A 378 12.20 -10.17 32.08
CA ILE A 378 12.39 -8.74 32.43
C ILE A 378 12.27 -7.79 31.24
N ALA A 379 12.30 -8.29 30.01
CA ALA A 379 12.29 -7.44 28.82
C ALA A 379 11.62 -8.13 27.63
N SER A 380 10.99 -7.33 26.79
CA SER A 380 10.55 -7.75 25.46
C SER A 380 11.08 -6.78 24.43
N ILE A 381 11.51 -7.29 23.31
CA ILE A 381 12.05 -6.52 22.18
C ILE A 381 11.43 -6.98 20.88
N ARG A 382 11.02 -6.04 20.06
CA ARG A 382 10.66 -6.25 18.65
C ARG A 382 11.48 -5.27 17.82
N PHE A 383 12.17 -5.81 16.84
CA PHE A 383 12.81 -5.05 15.78
C PHE A 383 12.19 -5.42 14.45
N SER A 384 11.91 -4.44 13.59
CA SER A 384 11.51 -4.68 12.22
C SER A 384 12.26 -3.76 11.26
N TYR A 385 12.52 -4.30 10.08
CA TYR A 385 13.05 -3.60 8.93
C TYR A 385 12.18 -3.88 7.73
N THR A 386 11.82 -2.84 6.98
CA THR A 386 11.05 -2.95 5.75
C THR A 386 11.70 -2.12 4.66
N ASN A 387 11.91 -2.73 3.51
CA ASN A 387 12.26 -2.05 2.27
C ASN A 387 11.06 -2.09 1.33
N THR A 388 10.75 -0.95 0.73
CA THR A 388 9.72 -0.81 -0.31
C THR A 388 10.35 -0.13 -1.52
N HIS A 389 10.35 -0.82 -2.65
CA HIS A 389 10.93 -0.36 -3.91
C HIS A 389 9.93 -0.54 -5.05
N GLY A 390 9.87 0.42 -5.96
CA GLY A 390 9.00 0.31 -7.13
C GLY A 390 8.83 1.62 -7.88
N ASN A 391 7.99 1.59 -8.89
CA ASN A 391 7.65 2.71 -9.75
C ASN A 391 6.14 2.84 -9.96
N ASP A 392 5.72 3.97 -10.50
CA ASP A 392 4.32 4.26 -10.81
C ASP A 392 3.94 3.78 -12.22
N ILE A 393 2.63 3.87 -12.52
CA ILE A 393 2.09 3.61 -13.86
C ILE A 393 2.50 4.67 -14.88
N LEU A 394 2.87 5.87 -14.46
CA LEU A 394 3.41 6.91 -15.34
C LEU A 394 4.90 6.64 -15.56
N GLU A 395 5.30 6.47 -16.81
CA GLU A 395 6.67 6.10 -17.16
C GLU A 395 7.67 7.16 -16.68
N GLY A 396 8.73 6.71 -15.97
CA GLY A 396 9.80 7.57 -15.48
C GLY A 396 9.45 8.44 -14.27
N PHE A 397 8.27 8.25 -13.65
CA PHE A 397 7.86 9.02 -12.47
C PHE A 397 7.67 8.18 -11.24
N ASN A 398 7.82 8.83 -10.07
CA ASN A 398 7.58 8.28 -8.75
C ASN A 398 8.35 6.97 -8.49
N GLU A 399 9.58 6.87 -8.97
CA GLU A 399 10.47 5.77 -8.60
C GLU A 399 10.84 5.92 -7.12
N ARG A 400 10.45 4.93 -6.32
CA ARG A 400 10.57 4.98 -4.87
C ARG A 400 11.53 3.92 -4.35
N ASP A 401 12.41 4.34 -3.43
CA ASP A 401 13.18 3.43 -2.59
C ASP A 401 13.08 3.88 -1.13
N ARG A 402 12.43 3.06 -0.31
CA ARG A 402 12.13 3.38 1.08
C ARG A 402 12.66 2.31 2.02
N HIS A 403 13.32 2.78 3.08
CA HIS A 403 13.81 1.97 4.19
C HIS A 403 13.15 2.41 5.49
N ALA A 404 12.50 1.51 6.19
CA ALA A 404 11.86 1.78 7.47
C ALA A 404 12.39 0.83 8.54
N PHE A 405 12.82 1.41 9.65
CA PHE A 405 13.33 0.71 10.83
C PHE A 405 12.43 1.00 12.01
N ASN A 406 12.06 -0.03 12.76
CA ASN A 406 11.25 0.13 13.96
C ASN A 406 11.84 -0.73 15.08
N LEU A 407 12.00 -0.12 16.25
CA LEU A 407 12.45 -0.80 17.47
C LEU A 407 11.47 -0.49 18.60
N ARG A 408 10.89 -1.52 19.17
CA ARG A 408 10.03 -1.43 20.34
C ARG A 408 10.53 -2.33 21.46
N THR A 409 10.74 -1.75 22.62
CA THR A 409 11.26 -2.46 23.79
C THR A 409 10.44 -2.12 25.02
N THR A 410 10.05 -3.13 25.77
CA THR A 410 9.46 -2.96 27.10
C THR A 410 10.37 -3.64 28.11
N MET A 411 10.78 -2.92 29.16
CA MET A 411 11.65 -3.43 30.23
C MET A 411 10.97 -3.27 31.59
N LYS A 412 10.95 -4.33 32.40
CA LYS A 412 10.50 -4.31 33.81
C LYS A 412 11.71 -4.20 34.72
N LEU A 413 12.09 -2.97 35.07
CA LEU A 413 13.28 -2.72 35.88
C LEU A 413 13.07 -3.12 37.36
N LYS A 414 11.85 -2.89 37.86
CA LYS A 414 11.41 -3.26 39.22
C LYS A 414 9.95 -3.71 39.15
N LYS A 415 9.44 -4.32 40.19
CA LYS A 415 8.02 -4.71 40.29
C LYS A 415 7.08 -3.50 40.13
N TRP A 416 7.55 -2.31 40.48
CA TRP A 416 6.82 -1.06 40.46
C TRP A 416 7.25 -0.10 39.35
N LEU A 417 8.26 -0.46 38.51
CA LEU A 417 8.78 0.40 37.43
C LEU A 417 8.98 -0.40 36.17
N SER A 418 8.30 0.03 35.09
CA SER A 418 8.57 -0.42 33.73
C SER A 418 8.84 0.75 32.78
N ILE A 419 9.64 0.49 31.76
CA ILE A 419 10.02 1.43 30.70
C ILE A 419 9.54 0.84 29.38
N ASP A 420 8.80 1.63 28.60
CA ASP A 420 8.50 1.36 27.19
C ASP A 420 9.27 2.36 26.33
N VAL A 421 10.00 1.86 25.33
CA VAL A 421 10.71 2.64 24.32
C VAL A 421 10.21 2.21 22.96
N ASN A 422 9.86 3.18 22.13
CA ASN A 422 9.43 2.94 20.77
C ASN A 422 10.13 3.97 19.88
N THR A 423 10.88 3.50 18.88
CA THR A 423 11.58 4.36 17.93
C THR A 423 11.36 3.86 16.53
N ARG A 424 11.13 4.80 15.62
CA ARG A 424 10.98 4.56 14.18
C ARG A 424 11.84 5.52 13.42
N TYR A 425 12.49 5.02 12.40
CA TYR A 425 13.24 5.82 11.47
C TYR A 425 12.94 5.37 10.07
N THR A 426 12.59 6.32 9.20
CA THR A 426 12.27 6.07 7.81
C THR A 426 13.09 6.99 6.92
N ILE A 427 13.69 6.40 5.89
CA ILE A 427 14.30 7.12 4.77
C ILE A 427 13.46 6.76 3.55
N ASP A 428 12.95 7.77 2.86
CA ASP A 428 12.07 7.63 1.69
C ASP A 428 12.63 8.49 0.56
N ASN A 429 13.24 7.86 -0.42
CA ASN A 429 13.74 8.49 -1.62
C ASN A 429 12.71 8.34 -2.72
N VAL A 430 12.38 9.43 -3.38
CA VAL A 430 11.50 9.40 -4.55
C VAL A 430 12.14 10.21 -5.66
N ASP A 431 12.43 9.54 -6.75
CA ASP A 431 12.93 10.16 -7.95
C ASP A 431 11.77 10.54 -8.86
N ASN A 432 11.88 11.73 -9.42
CA ASN A 432 10.98 12.28 -10.41
C ASN A 432 9.50 12.27 -9.99
N ARG A 433 9.17 12.98 -8.90
CA ARG A 433 7.76 13.14 -8.50
C ARG A 433 6.94 13.81 -9.58
N ALA A 434 5.79 13.23 -9.88
CA ALA A 434 4.87 13.79 -10.84
C ALA A 434 4.29 15.12 -10.33
N PHE A 435 4.35 16.16 -11.15
CA PHE A 435 3.66 17.41 -10.91
C PHE A 435 2.15 17.20 -11.01
N ARG A 436 1.40 18.01 -10.29
CA ARG A 436 -0.05 17.98 -10.21
C ARG A 436 -0.67 19.25 -10.78
N ASN A 437 -1.97 19.32 -10.71
CA ASN A 437 -2.76 20.47 -11.11
C ASN A 437 -2.53 20.81 -12.60
N ASN A 438 -2.71 22.07 -12.93
CA ASN A 438 -2.52 22.64 -14.27
C ASN A 438 -1.10 23.13 -14.53
N SER A 439 -0.12 22.54 -13.87
CA SER A 439 1.29 22.85 -14.10
C SER A 439 1.73 22.41 -15.49
N ASN A 440 2.51 23.25 -16.16
CA ASN A 440 3.15 22.93 -17.44
C ASN A 440 4.14 21.73 -17.32
N ARG A 441 4.52 21.36 -16.11
CA ARG A 441 5.38 20.22 -15.81
C ARG A 441 4.60 18.93 -15.57
N ASN A 442 3.24 19.02 -15.50
CA ASN A 442 2.39 17.85 -15.35
C ASN A 442 2.12 17.22 -16.71
N PRO A 443 2.73 16.05 -17.05
CA PRO A 443 2.56 15.45 -18.36
C PRO A 443 1.13 15.00 -18.63
N ILE A 444 0.39 14.61 -17.59
CA ILE A 444 -1.03 14.21 -17.73
C ILE A 444 -1.89 15.42 -18.08
N TYR A 445 -1.66 16.57 -17.41
CA TYR A 445 -2.37 17.80 -17.74
C TYR A 445 -2.00 18.26 -19.15
N MET A 446 -0.71 18.25 -19.51
CA MET A 446 -0.27 18.62 -20.85
C MET A 446 -0.91 17.74 -21.92
N LEU A 447 -1.08 16.45 -21.65
CA LEU A 447 -1.74 15.52 -22.56
C LEU A 447 -3.21 15.89 -22.81
N THR A 448 -3.91 16.46 -21.82
CA THR A 448 -5.29 16.95 -22.02
C THR A 448 -5.37 18.16 -22.96
N GLN A 449 -4.25 18.86 -23.15
CA GLN A 449 -4.14 20.01 -24.04
C GLN A 449 -3.72 19.61 -25.47
N VAL A 450 -3.34 18.35 -25.68
CA VAL A 450 -2.91 17.85 -26.99
C VAL A 450 -4.12 17.65 -27.91
N PRO A 451 -4.12 18.24 -29.10
CA PRO A 451 -5.19 18.03 -30.08
C PRO A 451 -5.33 16.56 -30.50
N ARG A 452 -6.56 16.17 -30.85
CA ARG A 452 -6.86 14.78 -31.23
C ARG A 452 -6.20 14.30 -32.51
N ASP A 453 -5.79 15.20 -33.38
CA ASP A 453 -5.05 14.91 -34.61
C ASP A 453 -3.54 14.73 -34.42
N ALA A 454 -3.02 15.01 -33.21
CA ALA A 454 -1.61 14.76 -32.89
C ALA A 454 -1.35 13.26 -32.67
N SER A 455 -0.36 12.70 -33.38
CA SER A 455 0.03 11.30 -33.23
C SER A 455 1.08 11.11 -32.11
N TYR A 456 1.24 9.86 -31.64
CA TYR A 456 2.32 9.48 -30.74
C TYR A 456 3.71 9.83 -31.32
N GLU A 457 3.90 9.60 -32.63
CA GLU A 457 5.15 9.89 -33.32
C GLU A 457 5.50 11.39 -33.29
N GLU A 458 4.51 12.27 -33.52
CA GLU A 458 4.71 13.72 -33.40
C GLU A 458 5.03 14.15 -31.95
N LEU A 459 4.41 13.51 -30.96
CA LEU A 459 4.65 13.80 -29.53
C LEU A 459 6.02 13.30 -29.06
N SER A 460 6.46 12.14 -29.54
CA SER A 460 7.75 11.56 -29.15
C SER A 460 8.95 12.34 -29.70
N ASP A 461 8.77 13.14 -30.73
CA ASP A 461 9.73 14.14 -31.22
C ASP A 461 9.67 15.41 -30.35
N TYR A 462 10.04 15.28 -29.08
CA TYR A 462 9.85 16.32 -28.05
C TYR A 462 11.00 17.32 -27.93
N LYS A 463 12.11 17.12 -28.64
CA LYS A 463 13.33 17.91 -28.50
C LYS A 463 13.88 18.38 -29.85
N ASN A 464 14.05 19.67 -29.99
CA ASN A 464 14.69 20.28 -31.17
C ASN A 464 16.19 19.93 -31.24
N PRO A 465 16.81 20.00 -32.42
CA PRO A 465 18.24 19.76 -32.61
C PRO A 465 19.16 20.66 -31.76
N ASP A 466 18.69 21.85 -31.41
CA ASP A 466 19.41 22.81 -30.53
C ASP A 466 19.25 22.50 -29.04
N GLY A 467 18.50 21.45 -28.69
CA GLY A 467 18.28 21.02 -27.31
C GLY A 467 17.10 21.70 -26.62
N THR A 468 16.37 22.57 -27.29
CA THR A 468 15.16 23.22 -26.75
C THR A 468 13.92 22.31 -26.86
N PRO A 469 12.87 22.54 -26.04
CA PRO A 469 11.66 21.75 -26.15
C PRO A 469 10.97 21.94 -27.50
N HIS A 470 10.63 20.84 -28.14
CA HIS A 470 9.71 20.87 -29.27
C HIS A 470 8.29 20.98 -28.70
N SER A 471 7.85 22.20 -28.45
CA SER A 471 6.55 22.48 -27.85
C SER A 471 5.49 22.74 -28.93
N PHE A 472 4.30 22.27 -28.65
CA PHE A 472 3.11 22.71 -29.36
C PHE A 472 2.79 24.11 -28.86
N ARG A 473 2.61 25.08 -29.74
CA ARG A 473 2.44 26.49 -29.39
C ARG A 473 1.51 26.71 -28.19
N GLY A 474 2.06 27.28 -27.10
CA GLY A 474 1.34 27.63 -25.89
C GLY A 474 1.32 26.58 -24.80
N PHE A 475 1.78 25.36 -25.05
CA PHE A 475 1.92 24.33 -24.01
C PHE A 475 3.13 23.42 -24.29
N GLN A 476 3.67 22.91 -23.21
CA GLN A 476 4.86 22.06 -23.23
C GLN A 476 4.49 20.65 -23.71
N ASN A 477 5.36 20.05 -24.52
CA ASN A 477 5.19 18.66 -24.92
C ASN A 477 5.23 17.75 -23.67
N PRO A 478 4.25 16.85 -23.46
CA PRO A 478 4.24 15.96 -22.29
C PRO A 478 5.51 15.09 -22.18
N TYR A 479 6.08 14.65 -23.29
CA TYR A 479 7.33 13.86 -23.29
C TYR A 479 8.56 14.68 -22.85
N TRP A 480 8.57 15.99 -23.13
CA TRP A 480 9.59 16.86 -22.56
C TRP A 480 9.56 16.86 -21.04
N SER A 481 8.36 16.98 -20.47
CA SER A 481 8.18 16.94 -19.02
C SER A 481 8.58 15.60 -18.42
N MET A 482 8.45 14.51 -19.17
CA MET A 482 8.84 13.17 -18.72
C MET A 482 10.35 12.94 -18.76
N HIS A 483 11.04 13.47 -19.76
CA HIS A 483 12.44 13.09 -20.03
C HIS A 483 13.45 14.16 -19.68
N GLU A 484 13.06 15.43 -19.69
CA GLU A 484 14.00 16.57 -19.50
C GLU A 484 13.77 17.32 -18.18
N THR A 485 12.61 17.14 -17.52
CA THR A 485 12.38 17.67 -16.18
C THR A 485 12.50 16.55 -15.17
N SER A 486 13.52 16.64 -14.33
CA SER A 486 13.71 15.70 -13.24
C SER A 486 13.75 16.41 -11.89
N ASN A 487 13.27 15.76 -10.88
CA ASN A 487 13.40 16.16 -9.49
C ASN A 487 13.68 14.91 -8.65
N ALA A 488 14.25 15.08 -7.49
CA ALA A 488 14.43 14.00 -6.53
C ALA A 488 14.29 14.56 -5.13
N ASP A 489 13.67 13.81 -4.25
CA ASP A 489 13.59 14.16 -2.84
C ASP A 489 13.97 12.99 -1.95
N THR A 490 14.55 13.32 -0.82
CA THR A 490 14.83 12.39 0.27
C THR A 490 14.13 12.89 1.52
N LYS A 491 13.13 12.15 1.98
CA LYS A 491 12.44 12.41 3.23
C LYS A 491 13.01 11.52 4.32
N GLN A 492 13.46 12.12 5.41
CA GLN A 492 13.86 11.42 6.62
C GLN A 492 12.83 11.73 7.70
N TRP A 493 12.35 10.70 8.35
CA TRP A 493 11.38 10.84 9.44
C TRP A 493 11.81 10.01 10.63
N PHE A 494 11.92 10.66 11.77
CA PHE A 494 12.19 10.03 13.05
C PHE A 494 11.03 10.27 14.01
N PHE A 495 10.49 9.19 14.55
CA PHE A 495 9.49 9.21 15.60
C PHE A 495 10.01 8.38 16.78
N GLY A 496 9.97 8.96 17.98
CA GLY A 496 10.43 8.29 19.18
C GLY A 496 9.62 8.62 20.40
N ASP A 497 9.39 7.63 21.27
CA ASP A 497 8.79 7.85 22.57
C ASP A 497 9.42 6.98 23.66
N ILE A 498 9.48 7.54 24.85
CA ILE A 498 9.88 6.85 26.07
C ILE A 498 8.78 7.05 27.09
N THR A 499 8.26 5.95 27.63
CA THR A 499 7.21 5.94 28.65
C THR A 499 7.72 5.24 29.91
N LEU A 500 7.69 5.93 31.04
CA LEU A 500 7.95 5.39 32.37
C LEU A 500 6.62 5.12 33.08
N ASN A 501 6.37 3.88 33.45
CA ASN A 501 5.18 3.49 34.21
C ASN A 501 5.59 3.12 35.63
N PHE A 502 5.00 3.81 36.62
CA PHE A 502 5.21 3.59 38.06
C PHE A 502 3.93 3.04 38.68
N ASP A 503 3.95 1.82 39.14
CA ASP A 503 2.89 1.24 39.98
C ASP A 503 3.20 1.57 41.45
N LEU A 504 2.75 2.75 41.92
CA LEU A 504 3.14 3.32 43.22
C LEU A 504 2.41 2.64 44.39
N TYR A 505 1.13 2.36 44.18
CA TYR A 505 0.28 1.72 45.18
C TYR A 505 -0.85 0.95 44.50
N LYS A 506 -1.55 0.09 45.25
CA LYS A 506 -2.69 -0.67 44.71
C LYS A 506 -3.75 0.28 44.15
N GLY A 507 -3.91 0.28 42.83
CA GLY A 507 -4.83 1.16 42.14
C GLY A 507 -4.25 2.56 41.77
N LEU A 508 -3.02 2.91 42.22
CA LEU A 508 -2.37 4.17 41.88
C LEU A 508 -1.20 3.95 40.91
N ARG A 509 -1.36 4.43 39.69
CA ARG A 509 -0.33 4.37 38.66
C ARG A 509 0.02 5.79 38.18
N LEU A 510 1.31 6.09 38.11
CA LEU A 510 1.86 7.29 37.48
C LEU A 510 2.52 6.88 36.16
N ARG A 511 2.21 7.60 35.10
CA ARG A 511 2.85 7.46 33.79
C ARG A 511 3.48 8.79 33.39
N LEU A 512 4.77 8.75 33.08
CA LEU A 512 5.50 9.88 32.48
C LEU A 512 5.90 9.48 31.08
N ARG A 513 5.64 10.34 30.11
CA ARG A 513 5.92 10.10 28.70
C ARG A 513 6.57 11.32 28.04
N GLY A 514 7.67 11.09 27.35
CA GLY A 514 8.29 12.02 26.41
C GLY A 514 8.24 11.46 25.00
N ALA A 515 7.92 12.29 24.03
CA ALA A 515 7.86 11.89 22.62
C ALA A 515 8.41 13.00 21.71
N THR A 516 8.93 12.61 20.55
CA THR A 516 9.38 13.50 19.50
C THR A 516 8.95 12.97 18.13
N ASP A 517 8.65 13.89 17.22
CA ASP A 517 8.29 13.68 15.81
C ASP A 517 9.07 14.71 15.00
N ILE A 518 10.03 14.25 14.17
CA ILE A 518 11.00 15.11 13.45
C ILE A 518 11.07 14.68 11.99
#